data_c97f0ce4ac8d8ccedeb73e62a36e51ea
#
_entry.id   c97f0ce4ac8d8ccedeb73e62a36e51ea
#
_cell.length_a   1.000
_cell.length_b   1.000
_cell.length_c   1.000
_cell.angle_alpha   90.00
_cell.angle_beta   90.00
_cell.angle_gamma   90.00
#
_symmetry.space_group_name_H-M   'P 1'
#
loop_
_entity.id
_entity.type
_entity.pdbx_description
1 polymer ?
#
loop_
_entity_poly.entity_id
_entity_poly.type
_entity_poly.pdbx_seq_one_letter_code
_entity_poly.pdbx_strand_id
1 'polypeptide(L)'
;MEPIIVDDLTLKQIPETREFAQKIYDIFTKDVNTFKHWLEGGMWKSVDEVQKYYQNRVQNNDHRWKYAMYGIFKGDDLLGEIGLSGIDMKHQTGEIGYWLKKSARGQGLVDKLIPFIEKVGFEKYNLRKLNILCDDDNIASRKHAEKNGYVLEGVQRERKLWPDGSIHSTAMFGKLKSEWKK
;
A
#
# COMPACT_ATOMS: atom_id res chain seq x y z
N MET A 1 -10.42 -8.69 -10.36
CA MET A 1 -9.24 -9.55 -10.10
C MET A 1 -9.70 -10.73 -9.27
N GLU A 2 -9.20 -11.93 -9.57
CA GLU A 2 -9.53 -13.09 -8.74
C GLU A 2 -8.98 -12.91 -7.33
N PRO A 3 -9.72 -13.35 -6.28
CA PRO A 3 -9.23 -13.31 -4.91
C PRO A 3 -7.97 -14.19 -4.74
N ILE A 4 -7.01 -13.70 -3.94
CA ILE A 4 -5.83 -14.46 -3.54
C ILE A 4 -6.07 -14.93 -2.11
N ILE A 5 -6.01 -16.24 -1.88
CA ILE A 5 -6.18 -16.83 -0.54
C ILE A 5 -4.81 -17.14 0.03
N VAL A 6 -4.56 -16.67 1.26
CA VAL A 6 -3.32 -16.88 2.00
C VAL A 6 -3.69 -17.28 3.42
N ASP A 7 -3.66 -18.57 3.70
CA ASP A 7 -4.14 -19.19 4.95
C ASP A 7 -5.60 -18.80 5.24
N ASP A 8 -5.85 -18.05 6.34
CA ASP A 8 -7.17 -17.57 6.74
C ASP A 8 -7.48 -16.14 6.23
N LEU A 9 -6.60 -15.59 5.36
CA LEU A 9 -6.75 -14.28 4.76
C LEU A 9 -7.23 -14.37 3.32
N THR A 10 -8.03 -13.42 2.91
CA THR A 10 -8.43 -13.23 1.52
C THR A 10 -8.03 -11.84 1.06
N LEU A 11 -7.19 -11.80 0.01
CA LEU A 11 -6.90 -10.57 -0.72
C LEU A 11 -7.92 -10.44 -1.86
N LYS A 12 -8.77 -9.46 -1.82
CA LYS A 12 -9.78 -9.20 -2.87
C LYS A 12 -9.85 -7.72 -3.20
N GLN A 13 -10.34 -7.44 -4.41
CA GLN A 13 -10.52 -6.05 -4.83
C GLN A 13 -11.42 -5.32 -3.83
N ILE A 14 -11.03 -4.10 -3.50
CA ILE A 14 -11.83 -3.21 -2.65
C ILE A 14 -13.08 -2.79 -3.43
N PRO A 15 -14.29 -3.07 -2.90
CA PRO A 15 -15.53 -2.60 -3.49
C PRO A 15 -15.63 -1.06 -3.42
N GLU A 16 -16.13 -0.44 -4.47
CA GLU A 16 -16.35 1.02 -4.53
C GLU A 16 -17.68 1.45 -3.90
N THR A 17 -18.24 0.62 -3.05
CA THR A 17 -19.53 0.86 -2.42
C THR A 17 -19.43 1.84 -1.26
N ARG A 18 -20.53 2.57 -1.00
CA ARG A 18 -20.62 3.48 0.17
C ARG A 18 -20.43 2.74 1.50
N GLU A 19 -20.94 1.51 1.62
CA GLU A 19 -20.74 0.68 2.81
C GLU A 19 -19.26 0.42 3.07
N PHE A 20 -18.49 0.13 2.02
CA PHE A 20 -17.07 -0.10 2.13
C PHE A 20 -16.30 1.19 2.47
N ALA A 21 -16.68 2.31 1.84
CA ALA A 21 -16.14 3.62 2.17
C ALA A 21 -16.38 3.99 3.64
N GLN A 22 -17.55 3.64 4.20
CA GLN A 22 -17.86 3.82 5.61
C GLN A 22 -16.91 2.99 6.51
N LYS A 23 -16.69 1.71 6.18
CA LYS A 23 -15.75 0.86 6.95
C LYS A 23 -14.33 1.45 6.98
N ILE A 24 -13.85 1.96 5.84
CA ILE A 24 -12.53 2.60 5.76
C ILE A 24 -12.52 3.90 6.57
N TYR A 25 -13.51 4.74 6.39
CA TYR A 25 -13.63 5.99 7.14
C TYR A 25 -13.58 5.76 8.66
N ASP A 26 -14.32 4.75 9.16
CA ASP A 26 -14.34 4.38 10.57
C ASP A 26 -12.97 3.87 11.06
N ILE A 27 -12.23 3.11 10.25
CA ILE A 27 -10.89 2.66 10.60
C ILE A 27 -9.94 3.85 10.75
N PHE A 28 -9.97 4.78 9.80
CA PHE A 28 -9.06 5.93 9.78
C PHE A 28 -9.39 6.93 10.89
N THR A 29 -10.66 7.20 11.15
CA THR A 29 -11.09 8.12 12.20
C THR A 29 -10.86 7.59 13.63
N LYS A 30 -10.90 6.25 13.81
CA LYS A 30 -10.55 5.61 15.09
C LYS A 30 -9.05 5.60 15.38
N ASP A 31 -8.19 5.76 14.38
CA ASP A 31 -6.74 5.75 14.52
C ASP A 31 -6.07 6.94 13.81
N VAL A 32 -6.66 8.11 14.01
CA VAL A 32 -6.26 9.39 13.39
C VAL A 32 -4.75 9.65 13.53
N ASN A 33 -4.17 9.40 14.71
CA ASN A 33 -2.76 9.68 14.96
C ASN A 33 -1.81 8.86 14.09
N THR A 34 -2.22 7.69 13.64
CA THR A 34 -1.42 6.88 12.71
C THR A 34 -1.61 7.33 11.28
N PHE A 35 -2.85 7.64 10.87
CA PHE A 35 -3.17 7.88 9.47
C PHE A 35 -3.06 9.33 9.03
N LYS A 36 -3.02 10.31 9.96
CA LYS A 36 -2.94 11.74 9.63
C LYS A 36 -1.72 12.10 8.77
N HIS A 37 -0.65 11.32 8.87
CA HIS A 37 0.60 11.53 8.11
C HIS A 37 0.64 10.79 6.77
N TRP A 38 -0.33 9.89 6.48
CA TRP A 38 -0.27 9.02 5.30
C TRP A 38 -1.12 9.48 4.14
N LEU A 39 -2.05 10.39 4.40
CA LEU A 39 -2.95 10.91 3.39
C LEU A 39 -2.41 12.23 2.86
N GLU A 40 -1.91 12.23 1.63
CA GLU A 40 -1.62 13.47 0.90
C GLU A 40 -2.91 14.30 0.83
N GLY A 41 -2.93 15.48 1.46
CA GLY A 41 -4.13 16.32 1.59
C GLY A 41 -4.86 16.21 2.93
N GLY A 42 -4.37 15.39 3.87
CA GLY A 42 -4.94 15.23 5.21
C GLY A 42 -5.98 14.11 5.32
N MET A 43 -6.58 14.02 6.50
CA MET A 43 -7.63 13.02 6.76
C MET A 43 -8.89 13.32 5.97
N TRP A 44 -9.54 12.27 5.47
CA TRP A 44 -10.87 12.40 4.86
C TRP A 44 -11.87 12.99 5.85
N LYS A 45 -12.63 13.96 5.39
CA LYS A 45 -13.63 14.67 6.20
C LYS A 45 -15.00 13.98 6.17
N SER A 46 -15.22 13.09 5.21
CA SER A 46 -16.49 12.39 5.04
C SER A 46 -16.32 11.04 4.33
N VAL A 47 -17.34 10.20 4.47
CA VAL A 47 -17.46 8.94 3.72
C VAL A 47 -17.50 9.16 2.21
N ASP A 48 -18.09 10.27 1.77
CA ASP A 48 -18.18 10.61 0.34
C ASP A 48 -16.80 10.90 -0.25
N GLU A 49 -15.91 11.53 0.50
CA GLU A 49 -14.51 11.72 0.07
C GLU A 49 -13.78 10.39 -0.05
N VAL A 50 -13.95 9.47 0.89
CA VAL A 50 -13.39 8.12 0.80
C VAL A 50 -13.92 7.39 -0.42
N GLN A 51 -15.24 7.40 -0.63
CA GLN A 51 -15.86 6.74 -1.77
C GLN A 51 -15.32 7.29 -3.09
N LYS A 52 -15.26 8.62 -3.21
CA LYS A 52 -14.73 9.30 -4.39
C LYS A 52 -13.25 8.95 -4.64
N TYR A 53 -12.44 8.86 -3.58
CA TYR A 53 -11.04 8.45 -3.68
C TYR A 53 -10.90 7.06 -4.30
N TYR A 54 -11.66 6.06 -3.81
CA TYR A 54 -11.60 4.71 -4.34
C TYR A 54 -12.18 4.61 -5.76
N GLN A 55 -13.26 5.31 -6.08
CA GLN A 55 -13.82 5.40 -7.43
C GLN A 55 -12.82 6.01 -8.42
N ASN A 56 -12.20 7.14 -8.06
CA ASN A 56 -11.20 7.80 -8.89
C ASN A 56 -9.97 6.89 -9.13
N ARG A 57 -9.58 6.10 -8.14
CA ARG A 57 -8.45 5.19 -8.24
C ARG A 57 -8.66 4.07 -9.24
N VAL A 58 -9.91 3.61 -9.40
CA VAL A 58 -10.28 2.60 -10.41
C VAL A 58 -10.49 3.25 -11.78
N GLN A 59 -11.10 4.44 -11.83
CA GLN A 59 -11.40 5.14 -13.08
C GLN A 59 -10.16 5.80 -13.70
N ASN A 60 -9.26 6.35 -12.88
CA ASN A 60 -7.97 6.94 -13.30
C ASN A 60 -6.89 5.86 -13.52
N ASN A 61 -7.26 4.70 -14.05
CA ASN A 61 -6.33 3.79 -14.71
C ASN A 61 -5.83 4.46 -16.00
N ASP A 62 -5.29 5.70 -15.85
CA ASP A 62 -4.57 6.37 -16.91
C ASP A 62 -3.56 5.39 -17.49
N HIS A 63 -3.37 5.39 -18.81
CA HIS A 63 -2.49 4.46 -19.51
C HIS A 63 -1.05 4.48 -18.99
N ARG A 64 -0.69 5.48 -18.19
CA ARG A 64 0.64 5.66 -17.60
C ARG A 64 0.80 5.00 -16.23
N TRP A 65 -0.19 5.09 -15.33
CA TRP A 65 -0.10 4.64 -13.95
C TRP A 65 -1.26 3.72 -13.61
N LYS A 66 -0.97 2.45 -13.33
CA LYS A 66 -1.97 1.46 -12.94
C LYS A 66 -1.87 1.16 -11.44
N TYR A 67 -2.98 0.69 -10.89
CA TYR A 67 -3.08 0.22 -9.52
C TYR A 67 -3.53 -1.23 -9.47
N ALA A 68 -2.94 -2.01 -8.59
CA ALA A 68 -3.34 -3.38 -8.29
C ALA A 68 -3.37 -3.56 -6.77
N MET A 69 -4.33 -2.88 -6.13
CA MET A 69 -4.48 -2.85 -4.68
C MET A 69 -5.60 -3.80 -4.24
N TYR A 70 -5.36 -4.49 -3.13
CA TYR A 70 -6.27 -5.47 -2.54
C TYR A 70 -6.58 -5.11 -1.10
N GLY A 71 -7.86 -5.20 -0.72
CA GLY A 71 -8.23 -5.26 0.69
C GLY A 71 -7.80 -6.59 1.29
N ILE A 72 -7.30 -6.54 2.51
CA ILE A 72 -6.91 -7.69 3.32
C ILE A 72 -8.09 -8.04 4.21
N PHE A 73 -8.67 -9.22 4.05
CA PHE A 73 -9.84 -9.66 4.80
C PHE A 73 -9.57 -10.93 5.59
N LYS A 74 -10.18 -11.01 6.78
CA LYS A 74 -10.36 -12.24 7.54
C LYS A 74 -11.87 -12.45 7.72
N GLY A 75 -12.44 -13.39 6.94
CA GLY A 75 -13.89 -13.43 6.76
C GLY A 75 -14.39 -12.10 6.16
N ASP A 76 -15.33 -11.44 6.84
CA ASP A 76 -15.87 -10.13 6.44
C ASP A 76 -15.16 -8.93 7.07
N ASP A 77 -14.18 -9.19 7.95
CA ASP A 77 -13.45 -8.15 8.65
C ASP A 77 -12.31 -7.59 7.78
N LEU A 78 -12.38 -6.30 7.43
CA LEU A 78 -11.31 -5.60 6.74
C LEU A 78 -10.17 -5.31 7.72
N LEU A 79 -8.99 -5.87 7.45
CA LEU A 79 -7.79 -5.68 8.25
C LEU A 79 -6.89 -4.55 7.75
N GLY A 80 -6.97 -4.24 6.45
CA GLY A 80 -6.12 -3.25 5.81
C GLY A 80 -6.13 -3.36 4.30
N GLU A 81 -5.09 -2.83 3.67
CA GLU A 81 -4.90 -2.86 2.24
C GLU A 81 -3.42 -3.12 1.91
N ILE A 82 -3.16 -3.87 0.84
CA ILE A 82 -1.82 -4.10 0.28
C ILE A 82 -1.89 -4.23 -1.24
N GLY A 83 -0.86 -3.79 -1.94
CA GLY A 83 -0.80 -4.01 -3.39
C GLY A 83 0.24 -3.15 -4.08
N LEU A 84 0.06 -2.99 -5.39
CA LEU A 84 0.92 -2.19 -6.24
C LEU A 84 0.25 -0.87 -6.60
N SER A 85 0.98 0.20 -6.44
CA SER A 85 0.67 1.55 -6.93
C SER A 85 1.75 2.03 -7.90
N GLY A 86 1.47 3.09 -8.65
CA GLY A 86 2.46 3.68 -9.53
C GLY A 86 3.08 2.69 -10.53
N ILE A 87 2.29 1.72 -11.04
CA ILE A 87 2.78 0.76 -12.02
C ILE A 87 3.07 1.48 -13.32
N ASP A 88 4.34 1.69 -13.62
CA ASP A 88 4.83 2.28 -14.85
C ASP A 88 5.23 1.17 -15.82
N MET A 89 4.37 0.91 -16.82
CA MET A 89 4.61 -0.12 -17.83
C MET A 89 5.75 0.23 -18.81
N LYS A 90 6.05 1.52 -19.00
CA LYS A 90 7.15 1.97 -19.85
C LYS A 90 8.50 1.68 -19.20
N HIS A 91 8.63 2.00 -17.92
CA HIS A 91 9.85 1.77 -17.16
C HIS A 91 9.85 0.43 -16.42
N GLN A 92 8.73 -0.33 -16.48
CA GLN A 92 8.53 -1.63 -15.82
C GLN A 92 8.87 -1.59 -14.34
N THR A 93 8.35 -0.57 -13.64
CA THR A 93 8.51 -0.38 -12.20
C THR A 93 7.16 -0.26 -11.50
N GLY A 94 7.13 -0.50 -10.20
CA GLY A 94 5.94 -0.30 -9.38
C GLY A 94 6.32 -0.14 -7.91
N GLU A 95 5.39 0.33 -7.10
CA GLU A 95 5.57 0.53 -5.67
C GLU A 95 4.63 -0.38 -4.89
N ILE A 96 5.16 -1.10 -3.89
CA ILE A 96 4.32 -1.82 -2.94
C ILE A 96 3.91 -0.83 -1.85
N GLY A 97 2.59 -0.64 -1.73
CA GLY A 97 1.98 0.13 -0.67
C GLY A 97 1.10 -0.75 0.22
N TYR A 98 1.00 -0.42 1.50
CA TYR A 98 0.14 -1.12 2.46
C TYR A 98 -0.20 -0.26 3.65
N TRP A 99 -1.33 -0.57 4.26
CA TRP A 99 -1.73 -0.10 5.58
C TRP A 99 -2.53 -1.18 6.31
N LEU A 100 -2.47 -1.16 7.65
CA LEU A 100 -3.25 -2.05 8.52
C LEU A 100 -3.99 -1.25 9.58
N LYS A 101 -5.21 -1.65 9.89
CA LYS A 101 -5.90 -1.15 11.08
C LYS A 101 -5.13 -1.54 12.34
N LYS A 102 -5.28 -0.77 13.42
CA LYS A 102 -4.49 -0.93 14.65
C LYS A 102 -4.50 -2.35 15.21
N SER A 103 -5.67 -3.01 15.25
CA SER A 103 -5.82 -4.37 15.79
C SER A 103 -5.17 -5.46 14.94
N ALA A 104 -4.79 -5.17 13.70
CA ALA A 104 -4.15 -6.13 12.78
C ALA A 104 -2.61 -5.97 12.72
N ARG A 105 -2.05 -4.96 13.40
CA ARG A 105 -0.60 -4.72 13.42
C ARG A 105 0.14 -5.67 14.35
N GLY A 106 1.44 -5.85 14.13
CA GLY A 106 2.30 -6.69 14.96
C GLY A 106 2.11 -8.19 14.77
N GLN A 107 1.26 -8.63 13.84
CA GLN A 107 0.95 -10.03 13.55
C GLN A 107 1.71 -10.60 12.35
N GLY A 108 2.68 -9.86 11.80
CA GLY A 108 3.49 -10.31 10.65
C GLY A 108 2.73 -10.36 9.31
N LEU A 109 1.52 -9.78 9.24
CA LEU A 109 0.66 -9.86 8.04
C LEU A 109 1.33 -9.26 6.80
N VAL A 110 1.99 -8.12 6.93
CA VAL A 110 2.67 -7.45 5.80
C VAL A 110 3.76 -8.37 5.23
N ASP A 111 4.63 -8.92 6.09
CA ASP A 111 5.72 -9.81 5.66
C ASP A 111 5.20 -11.08 4.97
N LYS A 112 4.05 -11.57 5.43
CA LYS A 112 3.40 -12.74 4.85
C LYS A 112 2.81 -12.43 3.47
N LEU A 113 2.35 -11.20 3.24
CA LEU A 113 1.61 -10.83 2.04
C LEU A 113 2.48 -10.20 0.95
N ILE A 114 3.62 -9.57 1.29
CA ILE A 114 4.56 -9.00 0.30
C ILE A 114 4.92 -10.01 -0.80
N PRO A 115 5.27 -11.30 -0.52
CA PRO A 115 5.62 -12.25 -1.57
C PRO A 115 4.53 -12.46 -2.63
N PHE A 116 3.26 -12.39 -2.25
CA PHE A 116 2.14 -12.50 -3.20
C PHE A 116 2.01 -11.26 -4.08
N ILE A 117 2.28 -10.08 -3.54
CA ILE A 117 2.27 -8.83 -4.31
C ILE A 117 3.50 -8.76 -5.23
N GLU A 118 4.66 -9.26 -4.81
CA GLU A 118 5.84 -9.43 -5.66
C GLU A 118 5.53 -10.32 -6.87
N LYS A 119 4.84 -11.46 -6.64
CA LYS A 119 4.41 -12.34 -7.73
C LYS A 119 3.48 -11.60 -8.71
N VAL A 120 2.54 -10.80 -8.22
CA VAL A 120 1.71 -9.95 -9.07
C VAL A 120 2.56 -8.98 -9.89
N GLY A 121 3.52 -8.31 -9.28
CA GLY A 121 4.41 -7.36 -9.96
C GLY A 121 5.33 -8.03 -10.98
N PHE A 122 6.06 -9.04 -10.57
CA PHE A 122 7.11 -9.65 -11.40
C PHE A 122 6.57 -10.62 -12.46
N GLU A 123 5.49 -11.36 -12.17
CA GLU A 123 4.93 -12.31 -13.14
C GLU A 123 3.79 -11.70 -13.97
N LYS A 124 2.75 -11.15 -13.31
CA LYS A 124 1.56 -10.65 -14.01
C LYS A 124 1.82 -9.37 -14.80
N TYR A 125 2.52 -8.39 -14.18
CA TYR A 125 2.85 -7.12 -14.83
C TYR A 125 4.20 -7.12 -15.50
N ASN A 126 4.99 -8.19 -15.35
CA ASN A 126 6.35 -8.31 -15.90
C ASN A 126 7.25 -7.12 -15.54
N LEU A 127 7.13 -6.61 -14.32
CA LEU A 127 7.96 -5.52 -13.84
C LEU A 127 9.39 -5.99 -13.65
N ARG A 128 10.35 -5.10 -13.87
CA ARG A 128 11.78 -5.38 -13.64
C ARG A 128 12.25 -4.99 -12.24
N LYS A 129 11.49 -4.09 -11.57
CA LYS A 129 11.82 -3.56 -10.25
C LYS A 129 10.55 -3.22 -9.46
N LEU A 130 10.57 -3.55 -8.17
CA LEU A 130 9.58 -3.13 -7.20
C LEU A 130 10.25 -2.25 -6.15
N ASN A 131 9.53 -1.22 -5.70
CA ASN A 131 9.99 -0.30 -4.68
C ASN A 131 9.07 -0.38 -3.46
N ILE A 132 9.62 -0.06 -2.28
CA ILE A 132 8.88 0.29 -1.06
C ILE A 132 9.41 1.65 -0.62
N LEU A 133 8.52 2.63 -0.55
CA LEU A 133 8.83 3.97 -0.08
C LEU A 133 8.13 4.21 1.25
N CYS A 134 8.88 4.69 2.24
CA CYS A 134 8.30 5.03 3.54
C CYS A 134 8.99 6.25 4.14
N ASP A 135 8.34 6.90 5.09
CA ASP A 135 9.01 7.91 5.89
C ASP A 135 10.23 7.30 6.56
N ASP A 136 11.33 8.03 6.60
CA ASP A 136 12.61 7.52 7.09
C ASP A 136 12.56 7.13 8.57
N ASP A 137 11.68 7.73 9.35
CA ASP A 137 11.39 7.41 10.75
C ASP A 137 10.34 6.29 10.93
N ASN A 138 9.74 5.78 9.85
CA ASN A 138 8.85 4.64 9.88
C ASN A 138 9.62 3.31 10.00
N ILE A 139 10.12 3.05 11.21
CA ILE A 139 10.95 1.87 11.51
C ILE A 139 10.23 0.55 11.17
N ALA A 140 8.91 0.49 11.32
CA ALA A 140 8.15 -0.71 10.99
C ALA A 140 8.21 -1.02 9.49
N SER A 141 7.97 -0.01 8.63
CA SER A 141 8.00 -0.20 7.18
C SER A 141 9.42 -0.48 6.68
N ARG A 142 10.44 0.16 7.23
CA ARG A 142 11.85 -0.14 6.92
C ARG A 142 12.19 -1.60 7.21
N LYS A 143 11.81 -2.11 8.40
CA LYS A 143 12.01 -3.52 8.78
C LYS A 143 11.28 -4.49 7.85
N HIS A 144 10.07 -4.16 7.41
CA HIS A 144 9.35 -4.98 6.43
C HIS A 144 10.09 -5.03 5.08
N ALA A 145 10.58 -3.89 4.59
CA ALA A 145 11.36 -3.86 3.36
C ALA A 145 12.64 -4.71 3.48
N GLU A 146 13.45 -4.50 4.50
CA GLU A 146 14.71 -5.24 4.74
C GLU A 146 14.47 -6.75 4.89
N LYS A 147 13.49 -7.15 5.70
CA LYS A 147 13.14 -8.57 5.94
C LYS A 147 12.69 -9.28 4.67
N ASN A 148 12.04 -8.56 3.76
CA ASN A 148 11.62 -9.10 2.47
C ASN A 148 12.67 -8.95 1.37
N GLY A 149 13.93 -8.59 1.73
CA GLY A 149 15.07 -8.56 0.81
C GLY A 149 15.11 -7.35 -0.10
N TYR A 150 14.46 -6.24 0.27
CA TYR A 150 14.63 -4.96 -0.40
C TYR A 150 15.89 -4.26 0.08
N VAL A 151 16.64 -3.69 -0.84
CA VAL A 151 17.87 -2.95 -0.57
C VAL A 151 17.55 -1.47 -0.42
N LEU A 152 18.07 -0.81 0.63
CA LEU A 152 17.98 0.64 0.77
C LEU A 152 18.83 1.31 -0.33
N GLU A 153 18.20 2.03 -1.23
CA GLU A 153 18.87 2.74 -2.35
C GLU A 153 19.22 4.19 -1.98
N GLY A 154 18.59 4.72 -0.97
CA GLY A 154 18.88 6.05 -0.46
C GLY A 154 17.75 6.65 0.36
N VAL A 155 18.04 7.82 0.92
CA VAL A 155 17.07 8.64 1.65
C VAL A 155 16.97 10.00 0.97
N GLN A 156 15.77 10.33 0.50
CA GLN A 156 15.47 11.66 -0.01
C GLN A 156 15.10 12.57 1.16
N ARG A 157 16.01 13.46 1.52
CA ARG A 157 15.80 14.39 2.63
C ARG A 157 14.70 15.39 2.29
N GLU A 158 13.85 15.71 3.28
CA GLU A 158 12.81 16.75 3.19
C GLU A 158 11.88 16.60 1.97
N ARG A 159 11.60 15.34 1.59
CA ARG A 159 10.83 15.07 0.38
C ARG A 159 9.35 15.41 0.52
N LYS A 160 8.79 15.28 1.72
CA LYS A 160 7.36 15.44 1.96
C LYS A 160 7.08 16.52 2.99
N LEU A 161 6.16 17.41 2.64
CA LEU A 161 5.50 18.33 3.58
C LEU A 161 4.14 17.73 3.92
N TRP A 162 3.94 17.36 5.18
CA TRP A 162 2.69 16.83 5.66
C TRP A 162 1.66 17.92 5.96
N PRO A 163 0.35 17.58 6.00
CA PRO A 163 -0.71 18.57 6.26
C PRO A 163 -0.60 19.29 7.61
N ASP A 164 0.10 18.73 8.58
CA ASP A 164 0.38 19.37 9.87
C ASP A 164 1.60 20.32 9.84
N GLY A 165 2.20 20.51 8.67
CA GLY A 165 3.37 21.36 8.48
C GLY A 165 4.71 20.69 8.77
N SER A 166 4.72 19.43 9.21
CA SER A 166 5.97 18.69 9.44
C SER A 166 6.63 18.28 8.11
N ILE A 167 7.96 18.31 8.09
CA ILE A 167 8.77 17.93 6.92
C ILE A 167 9.41 16.57 7.19
N HIS A 168 9.25 15.65 6.24
CA HIS A 168 9.71 14.27 6.38
C HIS A 168 10.62 13.85 5.23
N SER A 169 11.65 13.08 5.57
CA SER A 169 12.51 12.39 4.59
C SER A 169 11.90 11.05 4.21
N THR A 170 12.19 10.58 3.00
CA THR A 170 11.66 9.31 2.49
C THR A 170 12.81 8.33 2.25
N ALA A 171 12.78 7.19 2.93
CA ALA A 171 13.62 6.04 2.64
C ALA A 171 13.09 5.31 1.41
N MET A 172 13.97 5.01 0.46
CA MET A 172 13.66 4.33 -0.80
C MET A 172 14.33 2.96 -0.80
N PHE A 173 13.51 1.93 -0.82
CA PHE A 173 13.96 0.54 -0.92
C PHE A 173 13.59 -0.02 -2.29
N GLY A 174 14.50 -0.77 -2.91
CA GLY A 174 14.29 -1.41 -4.21
C GLY A 174 14.58 -2.90 -4.17
N LYS A 175 13.86 -3.67 -5.02
CA LYS A 175 14.13 -5.09 -5.31
C LYS A 175 14.02 -5.33 -6.80
N LEU A 176 15.08 -5.88 -7.39
CA LEU A 176 15.11 -6.23 -8.80
C LEU A 176 14.46 -7.59 -9.05
N LYS A 177 13.89 -7.79 -10.23
CA LYS A 177 13.33 -9.09 -10.64
C LYS A 177 14.39 -10.21 -10.59
N SER A 178 15.67 -9.89 -10.87
CA SER A 178 16.79 -10.82 -10.77
C SER A 178 17.12 -11.28 -9.34
N GLU A 179 16.72 -10.50 -8.34
CA GLU A 179 16.92 -10.79 -6.91
C GLU A 179 15.72 -11.56 -6.31
N TRP A 180 14.60 -11.59 -7.03
CA TRP A 180 13.40 -12.27 -6.61
C TRP A 180 13.54 -13.79 -6.82
N LYS A 181 13.54 -14.53 -5.70
CA LYS A 181 13.59 -16.00 -5.70
C LYS A 181 12.15 -16.54 -5.70
N LYS A 182 11.86 -17.40 -6.64
CA LYS A 182 10.58 -18.13 -6.71
C LYS A 182 10.45 -19.11 -5.54
#